data_261315b6b7e93df25a59af9083dbf5f9
#
_entry.id   261315b6b7e93df25a59af9083dbf5f9
#
_cell.length_a   1.000
_cell.length_b   1.000
_cell.length_c   1.000
_cell.angle_alpha   90.00
_cell.angle_beta   90.00
_cell.angle_gamma   90.00
#
_symmetry.space_group_name_H-M   'P 1'
#
loop_
_entity.id
_entity.type
_entity.pdbx_description
1 polymer ?
#
loop_
_entity_poly.entity_id
_entity_poly.type
_entity_poly.pdbx_seq_one_letter_code
_entity_poly.pdbx_strand_id
1 'polypeptide(L)'
;MSTRLQAVLGTTSHLSRAQLEHLRRLLVQEHLLQQTRAVELQDPPDLESDLAAVLLARCWEALTEIEEALARIGRGDYGTCAGCGSAIPYERLEVVPAAQRCVSCQAGRGRVLH
;
A
#
# COMPACT_ATOMS: atom_id res chain seq x y z
N MET A 1 18.76 -9.73 -24.83
CA MET A 1 18.61 -10.23 -23.46
C MET A 1 18.21 -9.14 -22.48
N SER A 2 18.99 -8.07 -22.40
CA SER A 2 18.66 -6.96 -21.51
C SER A 2 17.32 -6.32 -21.85
N THR A 3 16.97 -6.28 -23.13
CA THR A 3 15.71 -5.69 -23.56
C THR A 3 14.51 -6.40 -22.94
N ARG A 4 14.58 -7.72 -22.95
CA ARG A 4 13.50 -8.51 -22.37
C ARG A 4 13.38 -8.28 -20.85
N LEU A 5 14.53 -8.24 -20.19
CA LEU A 5 14.55 -8.00 -18.77
C LEU A 5 13.97 -6.62 -18.43
N GLN A 6 14.32 -5.63 -19.23
CA GLN A 6 13.79 -4.29 -19.06
C GLN A 6 12.28 -4.25 -19.28
N ALA A 7 11.77 -5.03 -20.23
CA ALA A 7 10.35 -5.09 -20.49
C ALA A 7 9.60 -5.67 -19.29
N VAL A 8 10.17 -6.69 -18.64
CA VAL A 8 9.57 -7.25 -17.44
C VAL A 8 9.57 -6.23 -16.31
N LEU A 9 10.67 -5.51 -16.16
CA LEU A 9 10.75 -4.47 -15.13
C LEU A 9 9.92 -3.26 -15.49
N GLY A 10 9.49 -3.16 -16.74
CA GLY A 10 8.72 -2.04 -17.23
C GLY A 10 7.36 -1.87 -16.60
N THR A 11 6.85 -2.86 -15.87
CA THR A 11 5.56 -2.74 -15.19
C THR A 11 5.58 -1.62 -14.15
N THR A 12 6.76 -1.27 -13.63
CA THR A 12 6.93 -0.18 -12.70
C THR A 12 7.77 0.94 -13.30
N SER A 13 7.89 0.99 -14.62
CA SER A 13 8.84 1.87 -15.30
C SER A 13 8.52 3.35 -15.15
N HIS A 14 7.30 3.72 -14.78
CA HIS A 14 6.97 5.12 -14.57
C HIS A 14 7.57 5.68 -13.29
N LEU A 15 8.10 4.81 -12.42
CA LEU A 15 8.76 5.23 -11.18
C LEU A 15 10.28 5.10 -11.35
N SER A 16 11.02 6.15 -10.95
CA SER A 16 12.47 6.06 -10.94
C SER A 16 12.90 5.18 -9.78
N ARG A 17 14.15 4.74 -9.83
CA ARG A 17 14.73 3.96 -8.73
C ARG A 17 14.66 4.74 -7.42
N ALA A 18 14.96 6.04 -7.48
CA ALA A 18 14.93 6.89 -6.29
C ALA A 18 13.52 7.03 -5.75
N GLN A 19 12.53 7.19 -6.62
CA GLN A 19 11.14 7.28 -6.23
C GLN A 19 10.66 5.97 -5.58
N LEU A 20 10.99 4.85 -6.20
CA LEU A 20 10.61 3.54 -5.68
C LEU A 20 11.25 3.29 -4.31
N GLU A 21 12.51 3.64 -4.15
CA GLU A 21 13.21 3.48 -2.89
C GLU A 21 12.59 4.35 -1.79
N HIS A 22 12.22 5.57 -2.16
CA HIS A 22 11.55 6.47 -1.23
C HIS A 22 10.21 5.88 -0.77
N LEU A 23 9.42 5.37 -1.71
CA LEU A 23 8.13 4.77 -1.40
C LEU A 23 8.29 3.51 -0.53
N ARG A 24 9.32 2.72 -0.81
CA ARG A 24 9.60 1.54 0.01
C ARG A 24 9.89 1.94 1.45
N ARG A 25 10.67 3.00 1.64
CA ARG A 25 10.97 3.49 2.99
C ARG A 25 9.71 3.96 3.71
N LEU A 26 8.81 4.64 3.00
CA LEU A 26 7.55 5.07 3.59
C LEU A 26 6.73 3.87 4.05
N LEU A 27 6.68 2.81 3.23
CA LEU A 27 5.95 1.61 3.57
C LEU A 27 6.54 0.92 4.80
N VAL A 28 7.85 0.82 4.87
CA VAL A 28 8.52 0.20 6.02
C VAL A 28 8.25 1.00 7.29
N GLN A 29 8.33 2.32 7.21
CA GLN A 29 8.06 3.19 8.36
C GLN A 29 6.61 3.04 8.82
N GLU A 30 5.67 3.03 7.88
CA GLU A 30 4.26 2.88 8.21
C GLU A 30 3.97 1.51 8.80
N HIS A 31 4.64 0.49 8.31
CA HIS A 31 4.50 -0.86 8.85
C HIS A 31 4.88 -0.89 10.34
N LEU A 32 6.02 -0.29 10.66
CA LEU A 32 6.49 -0.25 12.03
C LEU A 32 5.53 0.54 12.92
N LEU A 33 5.03 1.66 12.42
CA LEU A 33 4.09 2.48 13.16
C LEU A 33 2.80 1.73 13.46
N GLN A 34 2.27 1.01 12.47
CA GLN A 34 1.04 0.24 12.65
C GLN A 34 1.24 -0.94 13.59
N GLN A 35 2.41 -1.58 13.55
CA GLN A 35 2.73 -2.66 14.50
C GLN A 35 2.74 -2.15 15.93
N THR A 36 3.37 -1.00 16.15
CA THR A 36 3.45 -0.39 17.47
C THR A 36 2.05 -0.04 17.97
N ARG A 37 1.23 0.55 17.10
CA ARG A 37 -0.13 0.90 17.45
C ARG A 37 -0.96 -0.33 17.78
N ALA A 38 -0.78 -1.41 17.02
CA ALA A 38 -1.51 -2.65 17.28
C ALA A 38 -1.18 -3.23 18.65
N VAL A 39 0.09 -3.19 19.05
CA VAL A 39 0.49 -3.66 20.37
C VAL A 39 -0.18 -2.83 21.47
N GLU A 40 -0.20 -1.52 21.30
CA GLU A 40 -0.84 -0.63 22.28
C GLU A 40 -2.34 -0.88 22.38
N LEU A 41 -2.98 -1.20 21.27
CA LEU A 41 -4.43 -1.42 21.25
C LEU A 41 -4.85 -2.78 21.79
N GLN A 42 -3.93 -3.70 21.96
CA GLN A 42 -4.24 -5.00 22.56
C GLN A 42 -4.53 -4.88 24.06
N ASP A 43 -3.98 -3.86 24.71
CA ASP A 43 -4.21 -3.62 26.13
C ASP A 43 -4.26 -2.12 26.39
N PRO A 44 -5.27 -1.43 25.86
CA PRO A 44 -5.34 0.02 25.98
C PRO A 44 -5.85 0.44 27.35
N PRO A 45 -5.12 1.32 28.04
CA PRO A 45 -5.49 1.71 29.41
C PRO A 45 -6.74 2.57 29.48
N ASP A 46 -7.04 3.36 28.44
CA ASP A 46 -8.09 4.37 28.50
C ASP A 46 -9.14 4.24 27.40
N LEU A 47 -9.17 3.14 26.68
CA LEU A 47 -10.14 2.95 25.59
C LEU A 47 -11.14 1.85 25.95
N GLU A 48 -12.39 2.03 25.50
CA GLU A 48 -13.37 0.99 25.61
C GLU A 48 -12.98 -0.19 24.71
N SER A 49 -13.34 -1.39 25.14
CA SER A 49 -12.97 -2.61 24.43
C SER A 49 -13.46 -2.62 22.98
N ASP A 50 -14.68 -2.14 22.74
CA ASP A 50 -15.25 -2.13 21.40
C ASP A 50 -14.49 -1.19 20.48
N LEU A 51 -14.14 0.00 20.98
CA LEU A 51 -13.38 0.95 20.21
C LEU A 51 -11.98 0.41 19.93
N ALA A 52 -11.34 -0.16 20.96
CA ALA A 52 -10.02 -0.74 20.79
C ALA A 52 -10.03 -1.85 19.74
N ALA A 53 -11.07 -2.68 19.73
CA ALA A 53 -11.19 -3.77 18.76
C ALA A 53 -11.32 -3.24 17.33
N VAL A 54 -12.10 -2.17 17.13
CA VAL A 54 -12.26 -1.56 15.80
C VAL A 54 -10.93 -0.97 15.33
N LEU A 55 -10.24 -0.25 16.19
CA LEU A 55 -8.97 0.37 15.82
C LEU A 55 -7.90 -0.68 15.58
N LEU A 56 -7.90 -1.75 16.35
CA LEU A 56 -6.97 -2.86 16.15
C LEU A 56 -7.20 -3.53 14.80
N ALA A 57 -8.47 -3.77 14.46
CA ALA A 57 -8.80 -4.36 13.16
C ALA A 57 -8.28 -3.49 12.01
N ARG A 58 -8.40 -2.16 12.14
CA ARG A 58 -7.88 -1.24 11.13
C ARG A 58 -6.36 -1.32 11.02
N CYS A 59 -5.67 -1.49 12.15
CA CYS A 59 -4.22 -1.68 12.12
C CYS A 59 -3.84 -2.95 11.35
N TRP A 60 -4.55 -4.05 11.58
CA TRP A 60 -4.29 -5.30 10.87
C TRP A 60 -4.55 -5.18 9.38
N GLU A 61 -5.62 -4.49 8.99
CA GLU A 61 -5.90 -4.23 7.59
C GLU A 61 -4.78 -3.40 6.95
N ALA A 62 -4.34 -2.35 7.63
CA ALA A 62 -3.25 -1.51 7.13
C ALA A 62 -1.97 -2.31 6.97
N LEU A 63 -1.64 -3.15 7.95
CA LEU A 63 -0.45 -4.00 7.89
C LEU A 63 -0.51 -4.95 6.70
N THR A 64 -1.67 -5.55 6.45
CA THR A 64 -1.84 -6.45 5.32
C THR A 64 -1.62 -5.71 4.00
N GLU A 65 -2.21 -4.52 3.86
CA GLU A 65 -2.06 -3.73 2.63
C GLU A 65 -0.61 -3.31 2.40
N ILE A 66 0.08 -2.93 3.49
CA ILE A 66 1.49 -2.54 3.39
C ILE A 66 2.34 -3.75 2.97
N GLU A 67 2.09 -4.91 3.57
CA GLU A 67 2.84 -6.11 3.25
C GLU A 67 2.61 -6.53 1.80
N GLU A 68 1.39 -6.40 1.31
CA GLU A 68 1.10 -6.65 -0.10
C GLU A 68 1.83 -5.69 -1.02
N ALA A 69 1.88 -4.40 -0.63
CA ALA A 69 2.59 -3.39 -1.41
C ALA A 69 4.08 -3.71 -1.47
N LEU A 70 4.68 -4.08 -0.34
CA LEU A 70 6.08 -4.47 -0.31
C LEU A 70 6.35 -5.71 -1.17
N ALA A 71 5.44 -6.67 -1.15
CA ALA A 71 5.55 -7.86 -1.99
C ALA A 71 5.48 -7.49 -3.47
N ARG A 72 4.65 -6.52 -3.83
CA ARG A 72 4.54 -6.05 -5.20
C ARG A 72 5.81 -5.35 -5.66
N ILE A 73 6.47 -4.61 -4.78
CA ILE A 73 7.79 -4.05 -5.10
C ILE A 73 8.75 -5.18 -5.45
N GLY A 74 8.74 -6.25 -4.65
CA GLY A 74 9.62 -7.39 -4.89
C GLY A 74 9.33 -8.11 -6.20
N ARG A 75 8.06 -8.13 -6.64
CA ARG A 75 7.67 -8.77 -7.91
C ARG A 75 7.83 -7.85 -9.11
N GLY A 76 7.98 -6.55 -8.89
CA GLY A 76 8.11 -5.61 -9.97
C GLY A 76 6.80 -5.07 -10.52
N ASP A 77 5.69 -5.26 -9.82
CA ASP A 77 4.39 -4.75 -10.27
C ASP A 77 3.78 -3.69 -9.34
N TYR A 78 4.59 -3.13 -8.46
CA TYR A 78 4.14 -2.04 -7.61
C TYR A 78 3.89 -0.78 -8.45
N GLY A 79 2.86 -0.02 -8.08
CA GLY A 79 2.53 1.21 -8.78
C GLY A 79 1.61 1.03 -9.97
N THR A 80 1.16 -0.19 -10.21
CA THR A 80 0.21 -0.49 -11.27
C THR A 80 -1.15 -0.78 -10.64
N CYS A 81 -2.19 -0.15 -11.18
CA CYS A 81 -3.54 -0.34 -10.66
C CYS A 81 -3.99 -1.79 -10.84
N ALA A 82 -4.42 -2.41 -9.75
CA ALA A 82 -4.90 -3.78 -9.78
C ALA A 82 -6.22 -3.91 -10.54
N GLY A 83 -6.96 -2.82 -10.69
CA GLY A 83 -8.26 -2.85 -11.36
C GLY A 83 -8.17 -2.69 -12.86
N CYS A 84 -7.34 -1.78 -13.36
CA CYS A 84 -7.30 -1.45 -14.78
C CYS A 84 -5.94 -1.52 -15.42
N GLY A 85 -4.89 -1.79 -14.66
CA GLY A 85 -3.54 -1.89 -15.21
C GLY A 85 -2.84 -0.57 -15.50
N SER A 86 -3.50 0.55 -15.25
CA SER A 86 -2.90 1.86 -15.46
C SER A 86 -1.86 2.16 -14.38
N ALA A 87 -0.92 3.04 -14.72
CA ALA A 87 0.07 3.48 -13.74
C ALA A 87 -0.60 4.36 -12.68
N ILE A 88 -0.27 4.12 -11.41
CA ILE A 88 -0.72 4.99 -10.33
C ILE A 88 0.32 6.10 -10.21
N PRO A 89 -0.08 7.37 -10.30
CA PRO A 89 0.88 8.48 -10.27
C PRO A 89 1.71 8.48 -8.99
N TYR A 90 2.97 8.88 -9.12
CA TYR A 90 3.87 8.95 -7.98
C TYR A 90 3.30 9.83 -6.86
N GLU A 91 2.68 10.94 -7.21
CA GLU A 91 2.11 11.85 -6.22
C GLU A 91 1.04 11.17 -5.38
N ARG A 92 0.26 10.29 -6.00
CA ARG A 92 -0.74 9.51 -5.28
C ARG A 92 -0.09 8.52 -4.33
N LEU A 93 0.98 7.87 -4.82
CA LEU A 93 1.70 6.89 -4.01
C LEU A 93 2.42 7.53 -2.83
N GLU A 94 2.88 8.78 -2.96
CA GLU A 94 3.48 9.47 -1.83
C GLU A 94 2.47 9.70 -0.70
N VAL A 95 1.22 9.93 -1.06
CA VAL A 95 0.16 10.14 -0.08
C VAL A 95 -0.35 8.82 0.47
N VAL A 96 -0.50 7.82 -0.41
CA VAL A 96 -1.00 6.50 -0.04
C VAL A 96 -0.07 5.44 -0.62
N PRO A 97 1.06 5.18 0.03
CA PRO A 97 2.05 4.24 -0.52
C PRO A 97 1.53 2.82 -0.73
N ALA A 98 0.53 2.41 0.04
CA ALA A 98 -0.05 1.07 -0.09
C ALA A 98 -1.18 1.01 -1.12
N ALA A 99 -1.43 2.09 -1.87
CA ALA A 99 -2.50 2.13 -2.86
C ALA A 99 -2.31 1.04 -3.90
N GLN A 100 -3.37 0.28 -4.15
CA GLN A 100 -3.36 -0.80 -5.13
C GLN A 100 -4.19 -0.45 -6.35
N ARG A 101 -4.95 0.64 -6.30
CA ARG A 101 -5.83 1.06 -7.37
C ARG A 101 -5.70 2.54 -7.62
N CYS A 102 -5.91 2.92 -8.88
CA CYS A 102 -5.94 4.34 -9.22
C CYS A 102 -7.22 4.97 -8.67
N VAL A 103 -7.27 6.31 -8.69
CA VAL A 103 -8.40 7.04 -8.13
C VAL A 103 -9.71 6.62 -8.79
N SER A 104 -9.70 6.48 -10.12
CA SER A 104 -10.92 6.09 -10.85
C SER A 104 -11.43 4.73 -10.46
N CYS A 105 -10.54 3.75 -10.33
CA CYS A 105 -10.94 2.40 -9.95
C CYS A 105 -11.41 2.34 -8.51
N GLN A 106 -10.78 3.10 -7.63
CA GLN A 106 -11.19 3.16 -6.24
C GLN A 106 -12.60 3.75 -6.11
N ALA A 107 -12.87 4.82 -6.85
CA ALA A 107 -14.19 5.46 -6.85
C ALA A 107 -15.25 4.54 -7.45
N GLY A 108 -14.91 3.86 -8.56
CA GLY A 108 -15.83 2.93 -9.19
C GLY A 108 -16.16 1.74 -8.31
N ARG A 109 -15.17 1.26 -7.58
CA ARG A 109 -15.38 0.18 -6.62
C ARG A 109 -16.35 0.59 -5.52
N GLY A 110 -16.25 1.82 -5.05
CA GLY A 110 -17.17 2.34 -4.06
C GLY A 110 -18.60 2.38 -4.58
N ARG A 111 -18.77 2.71 -5.86
CA ARG A 111 -20.09 2.77 -6.46
C ARG A 111 -20.71 1.40 -6.67
N VAL A 112 -19.89 0.41 -6.92
CA VAL A 112 -20.37 -0.96 -7.15
C VAL A 112 -21.08 -1.51 -5.92
N LEU A 113 -20.78 -1.00 -4.77
CA LEU A 113 -21.40 -1.46 -3.52
C LEU A 113 -22.83 -0.98 -3.36
N HIS A 114 -23.30 -0.12 -4.23
CA HIS A 114 -24.70 0.29 -4.22
C HIS A 114 -25.58 -0.70 -4.97
#